data_da888b915ec23d617655db956dd803a5
#
_entry.id   da888b915ec23d617655db956dd803a5
#
_cell.length_a   1.000
_cell.length_b   1.000
_cell.length_c   1.000
_cell.angle_alpha   90.00
_cell.angle_beta   90.00
_cell.angle_gamma   90.00
#
_symmetry.space_group_name_H-M   'P 1'
#
loop_
_entity.id
_entity.type
_entity.pdbx_description
1 polymer ?
#
loop_
_entity_poly.entity_id
_entity_poly.type
_entity_poly.pdbx_seq_one_letter_code
_entity_poly.pdbx_strand_id
1 'polypeptide(L)'
;MEFTKKFLRAKSPCADGFRWFSRNVEDGTGYQEALDTLVNAGRVEDACWLLAQFGPTSAVLAVDALEAEAIVFAGTVEVRGSIDVATVIQAGRSIRAGGGLRAGRAIVAGEDIRVSGSIISQGTLQAGGDVRADWGVEAEGGIACAGDLRAGWDVVCHGALQLKGGGFVGQDLIAHGLVECGKGLRVGGHLTGAESLRVGQGIVVGGAITGVAHLEAGWGIKAGECIHTQGAIKAGESLCAGGEICAGPGYGVYAGLNVQQETWEASAQVWSRERPEGLRSGMWLGASPLHPEIDRSRACVMPSPQ
;
A
#
# COMPACT_ATOMS: atom_id res chain seq x y z
N MET A 1 25.62 19.69 9.76
CA MET A 1 25.31 19.60 11.20
C MET A 1 26.40 18.72 11.79
N GLU A 2 27.17 19.26 12.71
CA GLU A 2 28.26 18.54 13.39
C GLU A 2 27.70 17.77 14.58
N PHE A 3 28.08 16.52 14.72
CA PHE A 3 27.64 15.65 15.81
C PHE A 3 28.58 15.76 17.01
N THR A 4 27.99 15.98 18.18
CA THR A 4 28.71 15.85 19.44
C THR A 4 28.11 14.75 20.30
N LYS A 5 28.94 14.00 21.02
CA LYS A 5 28.51 12.93 21.96
C LYS A 5 27.48 13.44 22.99
N LYS A 6 27.60 14.73 23.40
CA LYS A 6 26.64 15.38 24.31
C LYS A 6 25.24 15.48 23.68
N PHE A 7 25.18 15.84 22.40
CA PHE A 7 23.92 16.00 21.67
C PHE A 7 23.24 14.65 21.45
N LEU A 8 24.01 13.60 21.06
CA LEU A 8 23.51 12.24 20.92
C LEU A 8 22.97 11.71 22.26
N ARG A 9 23.67 11.93 23.37
CA ARG A 9 23.25 11.48 24.71
C ARG A 9 21.90 12.05 25.12
N ALA A 10 21.57 13.26 24.71
CA ALA A 10 20.30 13.91 25.00
C ALA A 10 19.08 13.22 24.32
N LYS A 11 19.32 12.39 23.31
CA LYS A 11 18.29 11.63 22.62
C LYS A 11 18.04 10.23 23.22
N SER A 12 18.67 9.91 24.36
CA SER A 12 18.51 8.64 25.08
C SER A 12 18.78 7.40 24.22
N PRO A 13 19.95 7.31 23.55
CA PRO A 13 20.31 6.14 22.77
C PRO A 13 20.42 4.89 23.67
N CYS A 14 20.32 3.72 23.07
CA CYS A 14 20.62 2.49 23.81
C CYS A 14 22.08 2.49 24.29
N ALA A 15 22.33 1.85 25.44
CA ALA A 15 23.65 1.89 26.08
C ALA A 15 24.77 1.29 25.21
N ASP A 16 24.43 0.26 24.39
CA ASP A 16 25.37 -0.37 23.48
C ASP A 16 25.68 0.52 22.28
N GLY A 17 24.64 1.06 21.61
CA GLY A 17 24.79 2.00 20.49
C GLY A 17 25.58 3.22 20.89
N PHE A 18 25.32 3.81 22.08
CA PHE A 18 26.09 4.97 22.56
C PHE A 18 27.56 4.64 22.86
N ARG A 19 27.84 3.50 23.46
CA ARG A 19 29.23 3.06 23.73
C ARG A 19 30.00 2.84 22.43
N TRP A 20 29.36 2.18 21.47
CA TRP A 20 29.97 1.93 20.16
C TRP A 20 30.24 3.25 19.43
N PHE A 21 29.23 4.12 19.31
CA PHE A 21 29.35 5.43 18.68
C PHE A 21 30.48 6.27 19.29
N SER A 22 30.55 6.31 20.65
CA SER A 22 31.55 7.09 21.37
C SER A 22 33.01 6.63 21.14
N ARG A 23 33.19 5.38 20.70
CA ARG A 23 34.52 4.79 20.40
C ARG A 23 34.90 4.92 18.94
N ASN A 24 33.94 4.91 18.03
CA ASN A 24 34.19 4.75 16.61
C ASN A 24 33.86 6.00 15.77
N VAL A 25 33.16 6.97 16.34
CA VAL A 25 32.82 8.24 15.68
C VAL A 25 33.45 9.41 16.45
N GLU A 26 34.21 10.20 15.76
CA GLU A 26 34.88 11.39 16.36
C GLU A 26 33.88 12.54 16.61
N ASP A 27 34.15 13.38 17.61
CA ASP A 27 33.35 14.57 17.83
C ASP A 27 33.58 15.57 16.68
N GLY A 28 32.49 16.08 16.10
CA GLY A 28 32.52 16.95 14.92
C GLY A 28 32.33 16.23 13.58
N THR A 29 32.23 14.90 13.58
CA THR A 29 31.89 14.13 12.36
C THR A 29 30.59 14.64 11.73
N GLY A 30 30.57 14.71 10.40
CA GLY A 30 29.38 15.09 9.63
C GLY A 30 28.22 14.11 9.81
N TYR A 31 27.00 14.61 9.70
CA TYR A 31 25.80 13.78 9.94
C TYR A 31 25.73 12.55 9.02
N GLN A 32 25.91 12.74 7.71
CA GLN A 32 25.88 11.60 6.77
C GLN A 32 27.06 10.66 7.00
N GLU A 33 28.23 11.21 7.28
CA GLU A 33 29.44 10.42 7.57
C GLU A 33 29.26 9.52 8.81
N ALA A 34 28.53 10.02 9.83
CA ALA A 34 28.18 9.21 10.99
C ALA A 34 27.20 8.07 10.64
N LEU A 35 26.20 8.32 9.76
CA LEU A 35 25.30 7.28 9.24
C LEU A 35 26.07 6.23 8.44
N ASP A 36 26.96 6.66 7.54
CA ASP A 36 27.76 5.78 6.71
C ASP A 36 28.72 4.92 7.56
N THR A 37 29.29 5.47 8.62
CA THR A 37 30.15 4.74 9.56
C THR A 37 29.38 3.65 10.28
N LEU A 38 28.14 3.92 10.70
CA LEU A 38 27.26 2.92 11.33
C LEU A 38 26.87 1.81 10.33
N VAL A 39 26.47 2.18 9.11
CA VAL A 39 26.09 1.23 8.06
C VAL A 39 27.27 0.31 7.70
N ASN A 40 28.47 0.89 7.47
CA ASN A 40 29.69 0.13 7.14
C ASN A 40 30.12 -0.81 8.26
N ALA A 41 29.77 -0.53 9.52
CA ALA A 41 30.00 -1.41 10.66
C ALA A 41 28.87 -2.45 10.87
N GLY A 42 27.92 -2.57 9.96
CA GLY A 42 26.78 -3.48 10.07
C GLY A 42 25.73 -3.04 11.09
N ARG A 43 25.81 -1.81 11.62
CA ARG A 43 24.89 -1.25 12.63
C ARG A 43 23.76 -0.46 11.96
N VAL A 44 23.10 -1.06 10.98
CA VAL A 44 22.07 -0.42 10.15
C VAL A 44 20.90 0.09 11.01
N GLU A 45 20.49 -0.64 12.05
CA GLU A 45 19.40 -0.24 12.94
C GLU A 45 19.74 1.01 13.76
N ASP A 46 21.00 1.15 14.20
CA ASP A 46 21.48 2.36 14.88
C ASP A 46 21.51 3.55 13.92
N ALA A 47 21.87 3.33 12.66
CA ALA A 47 21.81 4.37 11.62
C ALA A 47 20.37 4.81 11.34
N CYS A 48 19.44 3.86 11.20
CA CYS A 48 18.01 4.15 11.04
C CYS A 48 17.45 4.92 12.25
N TRP A 49 17.80 4.50 13.47
CA TRP A 49 17.42 5.21 14.69
C TRP A 49 17.98 6.64 14.70
N LEU A 50 19.26 6.80 14.34
CA LEU A 50 19.91 8.10 14.28
C LEU A 50 19.17 9.04 13.33
N LEU A 51 18.84 8.54 12.13
CA LEU A 51 18.07 9.29 11.14
C LEU A 51 16.68 9.68 11.68
N ALA A 52 15.99 8.78 12.36
CA ALA A 52 14.69 9.06 12.97
C ALA A 52 14.75 10.14 14.07
N GLN A 53 15.87 10.23 14.82
CA GLN A 53 16.02 11.20 15.92
C GLN A 53 16.42 12.59 15.45
N PHE A 54 17.18 12.67 14.36
CA PHE A 54 17.75 13.96 13.89
C PHE A 54 17.05 14.49 12.64
N GLY A 55 16.28 13.65 11.99
CA GLY A 55 15.46 14.01 10.84
C GLY A 55 16.25 14.15 9.54
N PRO A 56 15.54 14.52 8.47
CA PRO A 56 16.11 14.59 7.13
C PRO A 56 16.93 15.85 6.91
N THR A 57 17.82 15.80 5.91
CA THR A 57 18.56 16.94 5.36
C THR A 57 18.11 17.25 3.93
N SER A 58 18.59 18.36 3.38
CA SER A 58 18.39 18.70 1.96
C SER A 58 19.42 18.07 1.01
N ALA A 59 20.31 17.21 1.52
CA ALA A 59 21.32 16.56 0.71
C ALA A 59 20.69 15.63 -0.34
N VAL A 60 21.34 15.48 -1.47
CA VAL A 60 20.94 14.58 -2.56
C VAL A 60 22.09 13.65 -2.89
N LEU A 61 21.86 12.35 -2.82
CA LEU A 61 22.73 11.32 -3.35
C LEU A 61 22.30 11.05 -4.81
N ALA A 62 23.07 11.56 -5.77
CA ALA A 62 22.78 11.40 -7.19
C ALA A 62 23.83 10.48 -7.83
N VAL A 63 23.41 9.31 -8.31
CA VAL A 63 24.28 8.29 -8.92
C VAL A 63 23.61 7.64 -10.13
N ASP A 64 24.38 6.95 -10.97
CA ASP A 64 23.85 6.28 -12.16
C ASP A 64 23.21 4.93 -11.82
N ALA A 65 23.81 4.16 -10.92
CA ALA A 65 23.29 2.90 -10.39
C ALA A 65 23.65 2.79 -8.91
N LEU A 66 22.87 2.06 -8.14
CA LEU A 66 23.12 1.86 -6.71
C LEU A 66 22.99 0.38 -6.38
N GLU A 67 24.11 -0.22 -5.96
CA GLU A 67 24.18 -1.58 -5.44
C GLU A 67 24.95 -1.54 -4.13
N ALA A 68 24.32 -2.04 -3.05
CA ALA A 68 24.90 -1.98 -1.71
C ALA A 68 24.30 -3.03 -0.78
N GLU A 69 24.98 -3.31 0.34
CA GLU A 69 24.43 -4.14 1.43
C GLU A 69 23.27 -3.43 2.15
N ALA A 70 23.48 -2.17 2.50
CA ALA A 70 22.46 -1.31 3.11
C ALA A 70 22.75 0.15 2.77
N ILE A 71 21.68 0.97 2.75
CA ILE A 71 21.77 2.41 2.57
C ILE A 71 20.90 3.12 3.60
N VAL A 72 21.51 4.02 4.37
CA VAL A 72 20.79 4.98 5.23
C VAL A 72 21.28 6.38 4.87
N PHE A 73 20.45 7.15 4.19
CA PHE A 73 20.79 8.47 3.69
C PHE A 73 19.86 9.54 4.24
N ALA A 74 20.42 10.59 4.82
CA ALA A 74 19.63 11.62 5.51
C ALA A 74 18.76 12.49 4.58
N GLY A 75 19.04 12.51 3.28
CA GLY A 75 18.32 13.32 2.28
C GLY A 75 17.55 12.52 1.26
N THR A 76 17.61 12.96 0.00
CA THR A 76 16.98 12.30 -1.14
C THR A 76 17.97 11.37 -1.85
N VAL A 77 17.57 10.16 -2.12
CA VAL A 77 18.31 9.20 -2.96
C VAL A 77 17.77 9.27 -4.39
N GLU A 78 18.61 9.61 -5.34
CA GLU A 78 18.26 9.81 -6.75
C GLU A 78 19.19 8.99 -7.64
N VAL A 79 18.64 7.95 -8.30
CA VAL A 79 19.39 7.00 -9.11
C VAL A 79 18.81 7.00 -10.54
N ARG A 80 19.66 7.23 -11.56
CA ARG A 80 19.20 7.21 -12.96
C ARG A 80 18.77 5.82 -13.42
N GLY A 81 19.45 4.78 -12.95
CA GLY A 81 19.16 3.38 -13.22
C GLY A 81 18.39 2.71 -12.10
N SER A 82 18.72 1.46 -11.82
CA SER A 82 18.11 0.65 -10.78
C SER A 82 18.83 0.78 -9.45
N ILE A 83 18.08 0.50 -8.38
CA ILE A 83 18.55 0.38 -7.01
C ILE A 83 18.41 -1.08 -6.59
N ASP A 84 19.50 -1.74 -6.20
CA ASP A 84 19.51 -3.09 -5.62
C ASP A 84 20.25 -3.05 -4.28
N VAL A 85 19.52 -3.28 -3.19
CA VAL A 85 20.06 -3.25 -1.83
C VAL A 85 19.78 -4.57 -1.15
N ALA A 86 20.83 -5.24 -0.66
CA ALA A 86 20.69 -6.57 -0.07
C ALA A 86 19.81 -6.60 1.19
N THR A 87 19.76 -5.51 1.95
CA THR A 87 18.97 -5.44 3.19
C THR A 87 18.00 -4.26 3.23
N VAL A 88 18.44 -3.09 3.66
CA VAL A 88 17.60 -1.91 3.92
C VAL A 88 18.03 -0.73 3.08
N ILE A 89 17.06 -0.07 2.44
CA ILE A 89 17.23 1.29 1.96
C ILE A 89 16.32 2.23 2.75
N GLN A 90 16.93 3.20 3.42
CA GLN A 90 16.21 4.25 4.13
C GLN A 90 16.69 5.63 3.68
N ALA A 91 15.80 6.44 3.14
CA ALA A 91 16.03 7.83 2.81
C ALA A 91 15.25 8.73 3.79
N GLY A 92 15.89 9.76 4.30
CA GLY A 92 15.24 10.75 5.16
C GLY A 92 14.17 11.56 4.43
N ARG A 93 14.29 11.67 3.11
CA ARG A 93 13.30 12.30 2.22
C ARG A 93 12.80 11.31 1.19
N SER A 94 13.04 11.56 -0.08
CA SER A 94 12.46 10.79 -1.19
C SER A 94 13.45 9.77 -1.75
N ILE A 95 12.92 8.70 -2.34
CA ILE A 95 13.66 7.75 -3.16
C ILE A 95 13.16 7.86 -4.60
N ARG A 96 14.08 8.08 -5.55
CA ARG A 96 13.78 8.15 -6.98
C ARG A 96 14.71 7.21 -7.76
N ALA A 97 14.12 6.35 -8.58
CA ALA A 97 14.86 5.46 -9.46
C ALA A 97 14.29 5.52 -10.89
N GLY A 98 15.18 5.67 -11.87
CA GLY A 98 14.81 5.58 -13.29
C GLY A 98 14.62 4.14 -13.78
N GLY A 99 15.09 3.14 -13.02
CA GLY A 99 14.88 1.71 -13.22
C GLY A 99 14.00 1.11 -12.12
N GLY A 100 14.31 -0.13 -11.71
CA GLY A 100 13.66 -0.83 -10.60
C GLY A 100 14.24 -0.46 -9.22
N LEU A 101 13.49 -0.75 -8.17
CA LEU A 101 13.94 -0.62 -6.79
C LEU A 101 13.72 -1.95 -6.05
N ARG A 102 14.81 -2.55 -5.58
CA ARG A 102 14.78 -3.80 -4.82
C ARG A 102 15.48 -3.65 -3.48
N ALA A 103 14.89 -4.23 -2.44
CA ALA A 103 15.52 -4.36 -1.14
C ALA A 103 15.16 -5.70 -0.48
N GLY A 104 16.15 -6.35 0.14
CA GLY A 104 15.98 -7.66 0.76
C GLY A 104 15.24 -7.64 2.10
N ARG A 105 14.99 -6.47 2.70
CA ARG A 105 14.32 -6.39 4.02
C ARG A 105 13.34 -5.23 4.15
N ALA A 106 13.72 -4.01 3.80
CA ALA A 106 12.83 -2.88 3.93
C ALA A 106 13.19 -1.73 2.99
N ILE A 107 12.17 -1.04 2.51
CA ILE A 107 12.26 0.21 1.76
C ILE A 107 11.52 1.27 2.57
N VAL A 108 12.24 2.32 2.99
CA VAL A 108 11.68 3.39 3.81
C VAL A 108 12.04 4.75 3.23
N ALA A 109 11.05 5.61 2.99
CA ALA A 109 11.26 6.99 2.63
C ALA A 109 10.46 7.92 3.56
N GLY A 110 11.07 9.01 4.00
CA GLY A 110 10.39 10.03 4.81
C GLY A 110 9.34 10.83 4.02
N GLU A 111 9.46 10.82 2.68
CA GLU A 111 8.54 11.46 1.74
C GLU A 111 8.13 10.45 0.65
N ASP A 112 8.26 10.81 -0.61
CA ASP A 112 7.80 10.02 -1.76
C ASP A 112 8.78 8.94 -2.19
N ILE A 113 8.23 7.85 -2.74
CA ILE A 113 8.96 6.84 -3.50
C ILE A 113 8.45 6.87 -4.94
N ARG A 114 9.35 7.13 -5.90
CA ARG A 114 9.03 7.18 -7.33
C ARG A 114 10.00 6.34 -8.14
N VAL A 115 9.48 5.35 -8.85
CA VAL A 115 10.25 4.34 -9.56
C VAL A 115 9.64 4.14 -10.95
N SER A 116 10.45 4.23 -12.00
CA SER A 116 9.99 3.96 -13.38
C SER A 116 9.90 2.47 -13.70
N GLY A 117 10.44 1.60 -12.85
CA GLY A 117 10.28 0.15 -12.93
C GLY A 117 9.35 -0.40 -11.85
N SER A 118 9.62 -1.63 -11.41
CA SER A 118 8.94 -2.28 -10.28
C SER A 118 9.59 -1.93 -8.95
N ILE A 119 8.80 -1.96 -7.88
CA ILE A 119 9.27 -1.91 -6.50
C ILE A 119 9.12 -3.30 -5.90
N ILE A 120 10.20 -3.88 -5.40
CA ILE A 120 10.22 -5.21 -4.78
C ILE A 120 10.89 -5.10 -3.41
N SER A 121 10.12 -5.38 -2.35
CA SER A 121 10.63 -5.47 -0.98
C SER A 121 10.39 -6.86 -0.41
N GLN A 122 11.44 -7.55 0.03
CA GLN A 122 11.29 -8.82 0.76
C GLN A 122 10.81 -8.61 2.21
N GLY A 123 10.40 -7.42 2.57
CA GLY A 123 9.81 -7.06 3.85
C GLY A 123 8.85 -5.90 3.67
N THR A 124 9.00 -4.85 4.46
CA THR A 124 8.06 -3.71 4.46
C THR A 124 8.42 -2.63 3.46
N LEU A 125 7.38 -1.98 2.91
CA LEU A 125 7.49 -0.77 2.11
C LEU A 125 6.79 0.38 2.83
N GLN A 126 7.53 1.44 3.17
CA GLN A 126 6.98 2.58 3.91
C GLN A 126 7.34 3.90 3.25
N ALA A 127 6.35 4.78 3.08
CA ALA A 127 6.55 6.13 2.57
C ALA A 127 5.76 7.15 3.41
N GLY A 128 6.42 8.26 3.76
CA GLY A 128 5.77 9.40 4.40
C GLY A 128 4.90 10.24 3.45
N GLY A 129 4.99 9.99 2.15
CA GLY A 129 4.21 10.60 1.07
C GLY A 129 3.62 9.56 0.13
N ASP A 130 3.70 9.83 -1.16
CA ASP A 130 3.18 8.95 -2.22
C ASP A 130 4.16 7.82 -2.58
N VAL A 131 3.59 6.68 -2.99
CA VAL A 131 4.33 5.59 -3.64
C VAL A 131 3.89 5.48 -5.09
N ARG A 132 4.82 5.61 -6.01
CA ARG A 132 4.56 5.44 -7.44
C ARG A 132 5.57 4.49 -8.08
N ALA A 133 5.05 3.44 -8.73
CA ALA A 133 5.76 2.56 -9.63
C ALA A 133 5.08 2.60 -10.99
N ASP A 134 5.85 2.77 -12.07
CA ASP A 134 5.26 2.71 -13.41
C ASP A 134 4.93 1.25 -13.80
N TRP A 135 5.52 0.28 -13.09
CA TRP A 135 5.20 -1.15 -13.19
C TRP A 135 4.53 -1.66 -11.90
N GLY A 136 4.89 -2.85 -11.42
CA GLY A 136 4.28 -3.47 -10.23
C GLY A 136 4.92 -3.06 -8.91
N VAL A 137 4.20 -3.35 -7.82
CA VAL A 137 4.69 -3.21 -6.45
C VAL A 137 4.48 -4.53 -5.72
N GLU A 138 5.57 -5.09 -5.16
CA GLU A 138 5.55 -6.34 -4.41
C GLU A 138 6.21 -6.13 -3.05
N ALA A 139 5.54 -6.59 -1.99
CA ALA A 139 6.07 -6.56 -0.64
C ALA A 139 5.68 -7.84 0.12
N GLU A 140 6.69 -8.59 0.60
CA GLU A 140 6.49 -9.75 1.47
C GLU A 140 5.96 -9.38 2.86
N GLY A 141 6.16 -8.15 3.27
CA GLY A 141 5.56 -7.56 4.47
C GLY A 141 4.38 -6.66 4.13
N GLY A 142 4.17 -5.65 4.96
CA GLY A 142 3.14 -4.64 4.74
C GLY A 142 3.60 -3.49 3.84
N ILE A 143 2.61 -2.83 3.22
CA ILE A 143 2.80 -1.57 2.50
C ILE A 143 2.07 -0.47 3.27
N ALA A 144 2.79 0.60 3.63
CA ALA A 144 2.22 1.75 4.30
C ALA A 144 2.65 3.04 3.61
N CYS A 145 1.70 3.88 3.19
CA CYS A 145 2.00 5.22 2.72
C CYS A 145 1.03 6.27 3.27
N ALA A 146 1.55 7.46 3.54
CA ALA A 146 0.73 8.57 4.02
C ALA A 146 0.02 9.34 2.89
N GLY A 147 0.40 9.07 1.65
CA GLY A 147 -0.21 9.58 0.42
C GLY A 147 -0.96 8.51 -0.38
N ASP A 148 -0.93 8.67 -1.69
CA ASP A 148 -1.51 7.73 -2.64
C ASP A 148 -0.51 6.61 -3.01
N LEU A 149 -1.03 5.40 -3.27
CA LEU A 149 -0.29 4.32 -3.93
C LEU A 149 -0.71 4.25 -5.40
N ARG A 150 0.25 4.29 -6.31
CA ARG A 150 0.02 4.16 -7.75
C ARG A 150 0.97 3.14 -8.36
N ALA A 151 0.42 2.05 -8.88
CA ALA A 151 1.13 1.05 -9.65
C ALA A 151 0.52 0.94 -11.04
N GLY A 152 1.37 0.92 -12.08
CA GLY A 152 0.92 0.77 -13.46
C GLY A 152 0.43 -0.65 -13.78
N TRP A 153 0.91 -1.64 -12.99
CA TRP A 153 0.55 -3.06 -13.12
C TRP A 153 0.01 -3.59 -11.80
N ASP A 154 0.46 -4.76 -11.37
CA ASP A 154 -0.02 -5.46 -10.19
C ASP A 154 0.51 -4.87 -8.89
N VAL A 155 -0.26 -5.03 -7.83
CA VAL A 155 0.19 -4.85 -6.45
C VAL A 155 -0.01 -6.15 -5.69
N VAL A 156 1.09 -6.69 -5.14
CA VAL A 156 1.09 -7.88 -4.29
C VAL A 156 1.60 -7.49 -2.90
N CYS A 157 0.78 -7.68 -1.88
CA CYS A 157 1.11 -7.36 -0.50
C CYS A 157 0.78 -8.55 0.40
N HIS A 158 1.79 -9.18 1.00
CA HIS A 158 1.58 -10.32 1.89
C HIS A 158 1.18 -9.90 3.32
N GLY A 159 1.49 -8.66 3.72
CA GLY A 159 1.03 -8.07 4.98
C GLY A 159 -0.15 -7.11 4.80
N ALA A 160 -0.29 -6.19 5.74
CA ALA A 160 -1.32 -5.16 5.67
C ALA A 160 -1.00 -4.09 4.61
N LEU A 161 -2.02 -3.63 3.88
CA LEU A 161 -1.96 -2.50 2.96
C LEU A 161 -2.65 -1.29 3.60
N GLN A 162 -1.88 -0.30 4.02
CA GLN A 162 -2.36 0.89 4.72
C GLN A 162 -2.06 2.16 3.93
N LEU A 163 -3.09 2.77 3.35
CA LEU A 163 -3.01 3.99 2.56
C LEU A 163 -3.83 5.09 3.23
N LYS A 164 -3.22 6.22 3.60
CA LYS A 164 -3.99 7.39 4.04
C LYS A 164 -4.64 8.12 2.86
N GLY A 165 -4.06 8.00 1.69
CA GLY A 165 -4.59 8.47 0.42
C GLY A 165 -5.45 7.45 -0.32
N GLY A 166 -5.41 7.46 -1.65
CA GLY A 166 -6.07 6.53 -2.55
C GLY A 166 -5.14 5.42 -3.06
N GLY A 167 -5.74 4.32 -3.51
CA GLY A 167 -5.06 3.24 -4.21
C GLY A 167 -5.43 3.22 -5.70
N PHE A 168 -4.42 3.20 -6.58
CA PHE A 168 -4.59 3.11 -8.03
C PHE A 168 -3.70 1.99 -8.57
N VAL A 169 -4.29 0.88 -8.97
CA VAL A 169 -3.62 -0.32 -9.47
C VAL A 169 -4.09 -0.57 -10.90
N GLY A 170 -3.14 -0.66 -11.83
CA GLY A 170 -3.45 -0.78 -13.25
C GLY A 170 -4.04 -2.14 -13.64
N GLN A 171 -3.61 -3.20 -12.97
CA GLN A 171 -4.06 -4.57 -13.18
C GLN A 171 -4.62 -5.16 -11.88
N ASP A 172 -4.02 -6.22 -11.33
CA ASP A 172 -4.55 -6.93 -10.18
C ASP A 172 -4.02 -6.41 -8.84
N LEU A 173 -4.88 -6.40 -7.82
CA LEU A 173 -4.50 -6.21 -6.44
C LEU A 173 -4.68 -7.50 -5.66
N ILE A 174 -3.57 -8.04 -5.14
CA ILE A 174 -3.55 -9.20 -4.25
C ILE A 174 -3.05 -8.76 -2.89
N ALA A 175 -3.87 -8.87 -1.86
CA ALA A 175 -3.52 -8.51 -0.50
C ALA A 175 -3.90 -9.63 0.47
N HIS A 176 -2.93 -10.17 1.22
CA HIS A 176 -3.20 -11.25 2.16
C HIS A 176 -3.61 -10.75 3.54
N GLY A 177 -3.23 -9.53 3.91
CA GLY A 177 -3.61 -8.89 5.17
C GLY A 177 -4.78 -7.91 5.04
N LEU A 178 -4.97 -7.12 6.09
CA LEU A 178 -5.96 -6.04 6.14
C LEU A 178 -5.65 -4.97 5.10
N VAL A 179 -6.67 -4.52 4.35
CA VAL A 179 -6.57 -3.40 3.42
C VAL A 179 -7.34 -2.21 3.98
N GLU A 180 -6.64 -1.12 4.24
CA GLU A 180 -7.21 0.16 4.66
C GLU A 180 -6.81 1.27 3.69
N CYS A 181 -7.80 1.97 3.13
CA CYS A 181 -7.58 3.09 2.23
C CYS A 181 -8.44 4.28 2.69
N GLY A 182 -7.80 5.41 2.98
CA GLY A 182 -8.49 6.60 3.49
C GLY A 182 -9.37 7.29 2.44
N LYS A 183 -8.99 7.16 1.17
CA LYS A 183 -9.77 7.68 0.03
C LYS A 183 -10.35 6.55 -0.82
N GLY A 184 -10.40 6.70 -2.14
CA GLY A 184 -10.91 5.71 -3.08
C GLY A 184 -9.90 4.63 -3.45
N LEU A 185 -10.38 3.46 -3.82
CA LEU A 185 -9.58 2.36 -4.34
C LEU A 185 -10.03 2.04 -5.77
N ARG A 186 -9.09 2.11 -6.72
CA ARG A 186 -9.33 1.72 -8.11
C ARG A 186 -8.35 0.62 -8.52
N VAL A 187 -8.88 -0.49 -9.04
CA VAL A 187 -8.14 -1.64 -9.54
C VAL A 187 -8.62 -1.93 -10.96
N GLY A 188 -7.71 -1.99 -11.93
CA GLY A 188 -8.06 -2.22 -13.34
C GLY A 188 -8.49 -3.65 -13.62
N GLY A 189 -7.85 -4.63 -13.00
CA GLY A 189 -8.15 -6.06 -13.08
C GLY A 189 -8.98 -6.56 -11.90
N HIS A 190 -8.51 -7.64 -11.25
CA HIS A 190 -9.17 -8.29 -10.12
C HIS A 190 -8.64 -7.78 -8.77
N LEU A 191 -9.49 -7.85 -7.75
CA LEU A 191 -9.11 -7.63 -6.37
C LEU A 191 -9.30 -8.92 -5.58
N THR A 192 -8.20 -9.46 -5.05
CA THR A 192 -8.20 -10.67 -4.22
C THR A 192 -7.63 -10.34 -2.84
N GLY A 193 -8.37 -10.68 -1.79
CA GLY A 193 -7.97 -10.42 -0.42
C GLY A 193 -8.32 -11.55 0.52
N ALA A 194 -7.54 -11.75 1.60
CA ALA A 194 -7.78 -12.74 2.64
C ALA A 194 -8.39 -12.15 3.92
N GLU A 195 -8.14 -10.86 4.22
CA GLU A 195 -8.68 -10.15 5.36
C GLU A 195 -9.68 -9.07 4.96
N SER A 196 -10.14 -8.29 5.90
CA SER A 196 -11.12 -7.23 5.67
C SER A 196 -10.55 -6.11 4.79
N LEU A 197 -11.39 -5.56 3.94
CA LEU A 197 -11.09 -4.43 3.09
C LEU A 197 -12.00 -3.25 3.47
N ARG A 198 -11.38 -2.13 3.89
CA ARG A 198 -12.07 -0.89 4.27
C ARG A 198 -11.56 0.28 3.45
N VAL A 199 -12.47 0.96 2.78
CA VAL A 199 -12.16 2.12 1.95
C VAL A 199 -13.04 3.29 2.37
N GLY A 200 -12.43 4.43 2.68
CA GLY A 200 -13.14 5.62 3.16
C GLY A 200 -14.09 6.23 2.13
N GLN A 201 -13.80 6.03 0.84
CA GLN A 201 -14.66 6.48 -0.26
C GLN A 201 -15.16 5.29 -1.10
N GLY A 202 -15.15 5.40 -2.42
CA GLY A 202 -15.64 4.37 -3.32
C GLY A 202 -14.58 3.34 -3.72
N ILE A 203 -15.06 2.16 -4.09
CA ILE A 203 -14.27 1.06 -4.65
C ILE A 203 -14.69 0.84 -6.09
N VAL A 204 -13.73 0.83 -7.01
CA VAL A 204 -13.96 0.53 -8.44
C VAL A 204 -12.96 -0.54 -8.88
N VAL A 205 -13.45 -1.71 -9.27
CA VAL A 205 -12.67 -2.85 -9.74
C VAL A 205 -13.15 -3.22 -11.13
N GLY A 206 -12.22 -3.35 -12.09
CA GLY A 206 -12.56 -3.72 -13.48
C GLY A 206 -13.00 -5.17 -13.62
N GLY A 207 -12.43 -6.08 -12.83
CA GLY A 207 -12.78 -7.49 -12.74
C GLY A 207 -13.64 -7.83 -11.52
N ALA A 208 -13.35 -8.97 -10.89
CA ALA A 208 -14.05 -9.47 -9.72
C ALA A 208 -13.41 -9.00 -8.41
N ILE A 209 -14.19 -8.98 -7.34
CA ILE A 209 -13.74 -8.85 -5.95
C ILE A 209 -13.96 -10.19 -5.26
N THR A 210 -12.89 -10.85 -4.81
CA THR A 210 -12.93 -12.19 -4.23
C THR A 210 -12.02 -12.36 -3.02
N GLY A 211 -12.30 -13.36 -2.17
CA GLY A 211 -11.42 -13.75 -1.05
C GLY A 211 -11.42 -12.80 0.15
N VAL A 212 -12.24 -11.74 0.13
CA VAL A 212 -12.29 -10.73 1.21
C VAL A 212 -13.18 -11.22 2.34
N ALA A 213 -12.70 -11.13 3.60
CA ALA A 213 -13.54 -11.49 4.74
C ALA A 213 -14.73 -10.52 4.88
N HIS A 214 -14.46 -9.22 5.07
CA HIS A 214 -15.50 -8.19 5.07
C HIS A 214 -15.14 -7.07 4.10
N LEU A 215 -16.11 -6.62 3.29
CA LEU A 215 -15.95 -5.55 2.32
C LEU A 215 -16.77 -4.33 2.77
N GLU A 216 -16.09 -3.20 2.96
CA GLU A 216 -16.72 -1.96 3.40
C GLU A 216 -16.19 -0.75 2.61
N ALA A 217 -17.10 0.05 2.06
CA ALA A 217 -16.80 1.31 1.40
C ALA A 217 -17.70 2.42 1.95
N GLY A 218 -17.11 3.60 2.20
CA GLY A 218 -17.85 4.76 2.66
C GLY A 218 -18.84 5.31 1.62
N TRP A 219 -18.55 5.06 0.33
CA TRP A 219 -19.42 5.39 -0.80
C TRP A 219 -19.85 4.12 -1.54
N GLY A 220 -19.94 4.19 -2.87
CA GLY A 220 -20.34 3.04 -3.70
C GLY A 220 -19.24 2.00 -3.92
N ILE A 221 -19.66 0.79 -4.23
CA ILE A 221 -18.79 -0.30 -4.67
C ILE A 221 -19.19 -0.70 -6.09
N LYS A 222 -18.22 -0.77 -6.98
CA LYS A 222 -18.42 -1.19 -8.36
C LYS A 222 -17.40 -2.24 -8.77
N ALA A 223 -17.88 -3.38 -9.25
CA ALA A 223 -17.08 -4.43 -9.87
C ALA A 223 -17.58 -4.72 -11.30
N GLY A 224 -16.66 -4.93 -12.23
CA GLY A 224 -17.01 -5.33 -13.60
C GLY A 224 -17.56 -6.75 -13.68
N GLU A 225 -17.18 -7.59 -12.74
CA GLU A 225 -17.62 -9.00 -12.65
C GLU A 225 -18.34 -9.27 -11.32
N CYS A 226 -18.05 -10.38 -10.65
CA CYS A 226 -18.72 -10.77 -9.41
C CYS A 226 -18.09 -10.11 -8.17
N ILE A 227 -18.87 -9.98 -7.11
CA ILE A 227 -18.42 -9.62 -5.77
C ILE A 227 -18.73 -10.79 -4.84
N HIS A 228 -17.69 -11.51 -4.40
CA HIS A 228 -17.82 -12.64 -3.48
C HIS A 228 -16.99 -12.38 -2.23
N THR A 229 -17.62 -12.39 -1.07
CA THR A 229 -16.97 -12.22 0.22
C THR A 229 -17.26 -13.39 1.15
N GLN A 230 -16.42 -13.58 2.15
CA GLN A 230 -16.67 -14.57 3.22
C GLN A 230 -17.55 -13.98 4.34
N GLY A 231 -17.71 -12.68 4.42
CA GLY A 231 -18.48 -11.96 5.41
C GLY A 231 -19.46 -10.97 4.78
N ALA A 232 -19.68 -9.85 5.45
CA ALA A 232 -20.64 -8.84 5.02
C ALA A 232 -20.09 -7.93 3.92
N ILE A 233 -20.97 -7.46 3.04
CA ILE A 233 -20.72 -6.42 2.04
C ILE A 233 -21.49 -5.16 2.46
N LYS A 234 -20.77 -4.05 2.65
CA LYS A 234 -21.33 -2.77 3.09
C LYS A 234 -20.89 -1.65 2.16
N ALA A 235 -21.85 -0.97 1.55
CA ALA A 235 -21.63 0.22 0.76
C ALA A 235 -22.41 1.40 1.37
N GLY A 236 -21.75 2.54 1.51
CA GLY A 236 -22.39 3.78 1.96
C GLY A 236 -23.48 4.23 1.00
N GLU A 237 -23.27 4.02 -0.30
CA GLU A 237 -24.19 4.36 -1.38
C GLU A 237 -24.53 3.11 -2.21
N SER A 238 -24.38 3.18 -3.52
CA SER A 238 -24.74 2.12 -4.45
C SER A 238 -23.77 0.93 -4.45
N LEU A 239 -24.29 -0.23 -4.84
CA LEU A 239 -23.53 -1.47 -5.03
C LEU A 239 -23.81 -2.02 -6.42
N CYS A 240 -22.78 -2.17 -7.24
CA CYS A 240 -22.91 -2.58 -8.63
C CYS A 240 -21.91 -3.69 -8.97
N ALA A 241 -22.41 -4.81 -9.49
CA ALA A 241 -21.61 -5.89 -10.06
C ALA A 241 -22.12 -6.24 -11.46
N GLY A 242 -21.19 -6.53 -12.38
CA GLY A 242 -21.56 -7.07 -13.69
C GLY A 242 -22.08 -8.51 -13.61
N GLY A 243 -21.68 -9.25 -12.59
CA GLY A 243 -22.10 -10.61 -12.27
C GLY A 243 -22.97 -10.67 -11.01
N GLU A 244 -22.64 -11.63 -10.15
CA GLU A 244 -23.33 -11.90 -8.89
C GLU A 244 -22.72 -11.12 -7.72
N ILE A 245 -23.54 -10.89 -6.69
CA ILE A 245 -23.11 -10.33 -5.40
C ILE A 245 -23.44 -11.35 -4.31
N CYS A 246 -22.43 -11.94 -3.70
CA CYS A 246 -22.56 -12.98 -2.70
C CYS A 246 -21.82 -12.60 -1.43
N ALA A 247 -22.54 -12.41 -0.33
CA ALA A 247 -21.98 -12.33 1.00
C ALA A 247 -21.77 -13.74 1.59
N GLY A 248 -20.90 -13.86 2.58
CA GLY A 248 -20.67 -15.13 3.26
C GLY A 248 -21.90 -15.68 4.00
N PRO A 249 -21.91 -16.97 4.32
CA PRO A 249 -23.03 -17.60 5.01
C PRO A 249 -23.37 -16.90 6.33
N GLY A 250 -24.63 -16.54 6.52
CA GLY A 250 -25.10 -15.82 7.70
C GLY A 250 -24.86 -14.31 7.70
N TYR A 251 -24.13 -13.79 6.75
CA TYR A 251 -23.89 -12.36 6.57
C TYR A 251 -24.87 -11.73 5.57
N GLY A 252 -24.88 -10.40 5.53
CA GLY A 252 -25.80 -9.63 4.69
C GLY A 252 -25.08 -8.71 3.71
N VAL A 253 -25.85 -8.27 2.70
CA VAL A 253 -25.48 -7.25 1.73
C VAL A 253 -26.24 -5.97 2.10
N TYR A 254 -25.51 -4.86 2.21
CA TYR A 254 -26.04 -3.57 2.61
C TYR A 254 -25.58 -2.47 1.66
N ALA A 255 -26.50 -1.74 1.07
CA ALA A 255 -26.27 -0.52 0.30
C ALA A 255 -27.08 0.64 0.89
N GLY A 256 -26.63 1.87 0.68
CA GLY A 256 -27.30 3.07 1.20
C GLY A 256 -27.13 3.29 2.70
N LEU A 257 -25.98 2.84 3.27
CA LEU A 257 -25.71 2.99 4.72
C LEU A 257 -25.28 4.41 5.11
N ASN A 258 -24.78 5.20 4.16
CA ASN A 258 -24.26 6.55 4.39
C ASN A 258 -24.55 7.45 3.18
N VAL A 259 -25.81 7.74 2.93
CA VAL A 259 -26.25 8.61 1.85
C VAL A 259 -26.11 10.07 2.27
N GLN A 260 -25.45 10.91 1.45
CA GLN A 260 -25.12 12.28 1.84
C GLN A 260 -25.91 13.37 1.08
N GLN A 261 -26.06 13.32 -0.20
CA GLN A 261 -26.59 14.40 -1.02
C GLN A 261 -27.92 14.08 -1.72
N GLU A 262 -28.15 12.84 -2.07
CA GLU A 262 -29.33 12.39 -2.81
C GLU A 262 -30.35 11.72 -1.88
N THR A 263 -31.52 11.37 -2.42
CA THR A 263 -32.47 10.54 -1.67
C THR A 263 -31.93 9.14 -1.50
N TRP A 264 -32.36 8.43 -0.47
CA TRP A 264 -31.94 7.05 -0.21
C TRP A 264 -32.23 6.14 -1.41
N GLU A 265 -33.40 6.30 -2.04
CA GLU A 265 -33.84 5.51 -3.19
C GLU A 265 -32.93 5.71 -4.43
N ALA A 266 -32.39 6.91 -4.62
CA ALA A 266 -31.48 7.21 -5.70
C ALA A 266 -30.07 6.69 -5.44
N SER A 267 -29.62 6.65 -4.18
CA SER A 267 -28.26 6.29 -3.79
C SER A 267 -28.11 4.83 -3.39
N ALA A 268 -29.12 4.21 -2.77
CA ALA A 268 -29.07 2.84 -2.24
C ALA A 268 -29.35 1.77 -3.32
N GLN A 269 -28.94 2.03 -4.57
CA GLN A 269 -29.22 1.14 -5.71
C GLN A 269 -28.27 -0.07 -5.70
N VAL A 270 -28.84 -1.25 -5.95
CA VAL A 270 -28.09 -2.50 -6.07
C VAL A 270 -28.32 -3.09 -7.47
N TRP A 271 -27.23 -3.26 -8.21
CA TRP A 271 -27.23 -3.80 -9.56
C TRP A 271 -26.41 -5.08 -9.59
N SER A 272 -27.03 -6.18 -10.02
CA SER A 272 -26.40 -7.50 -10.16
C SER A 272 -27.26 -8.38 -11.06
N ARG A 273 -26.68 -9.44 -11.62
CA ARG A 273 -27.37 -10.40 -12.50
C ARG A 273 -28.63 -10.96 -11.85
N GLU A 274 -28.51 -11.35 -10.59
CA GLU A 274 -29.61 -11.87 -9.77
C GLU A 274 -29.69 -11.06 -8.46
N ARG A 275 -30.87 -11.07 -7.84
CA ARG A 275 -31.04 -10.43 -6.54
C ARG A 275 -30.12 -11.09 -5.51
N PRO A 276 -29.23 -10.33 -4.83
CA PRO A 276 -28.34 -10.92 -3.85
C PRO A 276 -29.10 -11.63 -2.73
N GLU A 277 -28.73 -12.87 -2.46
CA GLU A 277 -29.20 -13.55 -1.26
C GLU A 277 -28.69 -12.79 -0.02
N GLY A 278 -29.57 -12.57 0.95
CA GLY A 278 -29.20 -11.80 2.13
C GLY A 278 -29.12 -10.27 1.92
N LEU A 279 -29.71 -9.70 0.86
CA LEU A 279 -29.88 -8.27 0.70
C LEU A 279 -30.75 -7.71 1.85
N ARG A 280 -30.13 -6.96 2.78
CA ARG A 280 -30.77 -6.41 3.98
C ARG A 280 -31.07 -4.92 3.85
N SER A 281 -30.27 -4.18 3.07
CA SER A 281 -30.47 -2.77 2.77
C SER A 281 -30.09 -2.50 1.32
N GLY A 282 -30.83 -1.66 0.63
CA GLY A 282 -30.69 -1.31 -0.78
C GLY A 282 -31.85 -1.78 -1.64
N MET A 283 -31.99 -1.15 -2.78
CA MET A 283 -33.04 -1.45 -3.76
C MET A 283 -32.41 -2.18 -4.97
N TRP A 284 -32.76 -3.45 -5.16
CA TRP A 284 -32.29 -4.19 -6.30
C TRP A 284 -33.05 -3.77 -7.56
N LEU A 285 -32.31 -3.41 -8.59
CA LEU A 285 -32.84 -2.88 -9.85
C LEU A 285 -32.61 -3.79 -11.06
N GLY A 286 -32.00 -4.97 -10.86
CA GLY A 286 -31.72 -5.91 -11.93
C GLY A 286 -30.26 -5.89 -12.38
N ALA A 287 -30.00 -6.36 -13.60
CA ALA A 287 -28.67 -6.41 -14.17
C ALA A 287 -28.09 -5.02 -14.40
N SER A 288 -26.76 -4.90 -14.23
CA SER A 288 -26.05 -3.64 -14.39
C SER A 288 -26.18 -3.10 -15.81
N PRO A 289 -26.55 -1.79 -15.99
CA PRO A 289 -26.63 -1.18 -17.31
C PRO A 289 -25.26 -0.96 -17.96
N LEU A 290 -24.17 -1.22 -17.25
CA LEU A 290 -22.80 -0.92 -17.69
C LEU A 290 -22.18 -2.02 -18.55
N HIS A 291 -22.80 -3.20 -18.62
CA HIS A 291 -22.40 -4.31 -19.50
C HIS A 291 -23.63 -5.00 -20.08
N PRO A 292 -24.23 -4.46 -21.17
CA PRO A 292 -25.37 -5.13 -21.82
C PRO A 292 -25.02 -6.50 -22.44
N GLU A 293 -23.73 -6.81 -22.63
CA GLU A 293 -23.27 -8.06 -23.27
C GLU A 293 -22.00 -8.64 -22.60
N ILE A 294 -22.10 -9.13 -21.38
CA ILE A 294 -21.14 -10.13 -20.92
C ILE A 294 -21.75 -11.50 -21.21
N ASP A 295 -21.13 -12.19 -22.18
CA ASP A 295 -21.43 -13.53 -22.60
C ASP A 295 -21.71 -14.47 -21.41
N ARG A 296 -22.83 -15.19 -21.47
CA ARG A 296 -23.33 -16.12 -20.44
C ARG A 296 -22.38 -17.31 -20.17
N SER A 297 -21.22 -17.39 -20.84
CA SER A 297 -20.30 -18.52 -20.77
C SER A 297 -19.24 -18.43 -19.65
N ARG A 298 -19.04 -17.27 -19.01
CA ARG A 298 -18.10 -17.11 -17.90
C ARG A 298 -18.83 -17.17 -16.54
N ALA A 299 -19.16 -18.38 -16.12
CA ALA A 299 -19.55 -18.63 -14.73
C ALA A 299 -18.35 -18.29 -13.81
N CYS A 300 -18.57 -17.47 -12.77
CA CYS A 300 -17.59 -17.28 -11.72
C CYS A 300 -17.28 -18.62 -11.05
N VAL A 301 -16.10 -19.17 -11.30
CA VAL A 301 -15.65 -20.42 -10.68
C VAL A 301 -15.14 -20.05 -9.28
N MET A 302 -15.82 -20.54 -8.26
CA MET A 302 -15.32 -20.47 -6.89
C MET A 302 -14.02 -21.28 -6.79
N PRO A 303 -12.91 -20.75 -6.26
CA PRO A 303 -11.77 -21.58 -5.92
C PRO A 303 -12.20 -22.57 -4.84
N SER A 304 -11.92 -23.86 -5.04
CA SER A 304 -12.17 -24.91 -4.06
C SER A 304 -11.38 -24.65 -2.79
N PRO A 305 -11.96 -24.78 -1.59
CA PRO A 305 -11.21 -24.67 -0.34
C PRO A 305 -10.16 -25.78 -0.28
N GLN A 306 -8.89 -25.41 -0.11
CA GLN A 306 -7.81 -26.31 0.29
C GLN A 306 -7.71 -26.38 1.80
#